data_c5fced0ff3ad3562d57bfd83c3ac021e
#
_entry.id   c5fced0ff3ad3562d57bfd83c3ac021e
#
_cell.length_a   1.000
_cell.length_b   1.000
_cell.length_c   1.000
_cell.angle_alpha   90.00
_cell.angle_beta   90.00
_cell.angle_gamma   90.00
#
_symmetry.space_group_name_H-M   'P 1'
#
loop_
_entity.id
_entity.type
_entity.pdbx_description
1 polymer ?
#
loop_
_entity_poly.entity_id
_entity_poly.type
_entity_poly.pdbx_seq_one_letter_code
_entity_poly.pdbx_strand_id
1 'polypeptide(L)'
;MKLCQLMNANTAKEMAEANEKKIAMPFLEFMFEEIAKELSVYLQAGQYDMTIEIKVPDTHPELNYKFTVDERYDILARALEEKGYQCEPKCNAKKIKISWE
;
A
#
# COMPACT_ATOMS: atom_id res chain seq x y z
N MET A 1 2.47 -19.27 33.24
CA MET A 1 1.96 -19.30 31.86
C MET A 1 1.67 -20.73 31.42
N LYS A 2 0.58 -20.96 30.78
CA LYS A 2 0.23 -22.30 30.31
C LYS A 2 0.69 -22.44 28.85
N LEU A 3 1.45 -23.48 28.57
CA LEU A 3 1.97 -23.74 27.22
C LEU A 3 0.87 -23.97 26.20
N CYS A 4 -0.27 -24.52 26.62
CA CYS A 4 -1.41 -24.77 25.75
C CYS A 4 -2.06 -23.48 25.22
N GLN A 5 -1.69 -22.32 25.76
CA GLN A 5 -2.20 -21.04 25.30
C GLN A 5 -1.32 -20.41 24.24
N LEU A 6 -0.18 -21.04 23.94
CA LEU A 6 0.66 -20.56 22.86
C LEU A 6 -0.03 -20.85 21.52
N MET A 7 -0.31 -19.82 20.74
CA MET A 7 -0.93 -19.98 19.43
C MET A 7 0.04 -20.66 18.46
N ASN A 8 -0.50 -21.37 17.46
CA ASN A 8 0.33 -21.96 16.43
C ASN A 8 0.82 -20.90 15.44
N ALA A 9 1.81 -21.28 14.63
CA ALA A 9 2.45 -20.35 13.70
C ALA A 9 1.48 -19.76 12.67
N ASN A 10 0.51 -20.55 12.20
CA ASN A 10 -0.48 -20.06 11.23
C ASN A 10 -1.37 -18.98 11.83
N THR A 11 -1.83 -19.18 13.07
CA THR A 11 -2.64 -18.19 13.77
C THR A 11 -1.84 -16.91 14.03
N ALA A 12 -0.58 -17.05 14.46
CA ALA A 12 0.30 -15.91 14.68
C ALA A 12 0.51 -15.11 13.40
N LYS A 13 0.71 -15.80 12.28
CA LYS A 13 0.87 -15.16 10.96
C LYS A 13 -0.39 -14.41 10.55
N GLU A 14 -1.57 -15.02 10.72
CA GLU A 14 -2.84 -14.38 10.39
C GLU A 14 -3.07 -13.12 11.21
N MET A 15 -2.75 -13.17 12.51
CA MET A 15 -2.88 -12.00 13.38
C MET A 15 -1.89 -10.91 13.02
N ALA A 16 -0.66 -11.27 12.66
CA ALA A 16 0.33 -10.31 12.23
C ALA A 16 -0.09 -9.61 10.93
N GLU A 17 -0.62 -10.36 9.97
CA GLU A 17 -1.12 -9.81 8.71
C GLU A 17 -2.32 -8.90 8.93
N ALA A 18 -3.24 -9.27 9.81
CA ALA A 18 -4.39 -8.45 10.15
C ALA A 18 -3.97 -7.14 10.82
N ASN A 19 -3.00 -7.19 11.72
CA ASN A 19 -2.46 -6.00 12.37
C ASN A 19 -1.69 -5.12 11.40
N GLU A 20 -0.93 -5.70 10.48
CA GLU A 20 -0.24 -4.96 9.43
C GLU A 20 -1.22 -4.18 8.56
N LYS A 21 -2.32 -4.81 8.14
CA LYS A 21 -3.37 -4.13 7.38
C LYS A 21 -3.97 -2.96 8.17
N LYS A 22 -4.23 -3.18 9.45
CA LYS A 22 -4.82 -2.17 10.32
C LYS A 22 -3.90 -0.97 10.50
N ILE A 23 -2.60 -1.20 10.64
CA ILE A 23 -1.60 -0.14 10.76
C ILE A 23 -1.44 0.59 9.43
N ALA A 24 -1.54 -0.14 8.30
CA ALA A 24 -1.38 0.42 6.97
C ALA A 24 -2.61 1.17 6.45
N MET A 25 -3.80 0.99 7.07
CA MET A 25 -5.04 1.59 6.59
C MET A 25 -4.97 3.11 6.36
N PRO A 26 -4.44 3.92 7.29
CA PRO A 26 -4.34 5.36 7.03
C PRO A 26 -3.50 5.68 5.81
N PHE A 27 -2.44 4.93 5.58
CA PHE A 27 -1.58 5.09 4.41
C PHE A 27 -2.33 4.73 3.12
N LEU A 28 -3.03 3.60 3.12
CA LEU A 28 -3.78 3.15 1.95
C LEU A 28 -4.92 4.10 1.60
N GLU A 29 -5.68 4.56 2.59
CA GLU A 29 -6.76 5.52 2.38
C GLU A 29 -6.23 6.81 1.76
N PHE A 30 -5.13 7.33 2.31
CA PHE A 30 -4.49 8.54 1.79
C PHE A 30 -4.04 8.35 0.35
N MET A 31 -3.33 7.25 0.06
CA MET A 31 -2.82 6.99 -1.29
C MET A 31 -3.94 6.74 -2.28
N PHE A 32 -5.01 6.05 -1.89
CA PHE A 32 -6.16 5.82 -2.77
C PHE A 32 -6.85 7.12 -3.14
N GLU A 33 -6.97 8.07 -2.21
CA GLU A 33 -7.51 9.40 -2.52
C GLU A 33 -6.63 10.14 -3.52
N GLU A 34 -5.33 10.14 -3.30
CA GLU A 34 -4.37 10.80 -4.21
C GLU A 34 -4.42 10.15 -5.60
N ILE A 35 -4.45 8.83 -5.66
CA ILE A 35 -4.53 8.09 -6.91
C ILE A 35 -5.85 8.40 -7.62
N ALA A 36 -6.96 8.43 -6.91
CA ALA A 36 -8.27 8.71 -7.50
C ALA A 36 -8.33 10.10 -8.14
N LYS A 37 -7.74 11.09 -7.49
CA LYS A 37 -7.67 12.45 -8.04
C LYS A 37 -6.88 12.50 -9.34
N GLU A 38 -5.69 11.89 -9.33
CA GLU A 38 -4.81 11.85 -10.49
C GLU A 38 -5.39 10.97 -11.61
N LEU A 39 -5.97 9.84 -11.25
CA LEU A 39 -6.53 8.88 -12.21
C LEU A 39 -7.57 9.54 -13.11
N SER A 40 -8.44 10.37 -12.55
CA SER A 40 -9.45 11.10 -13.30
C SER A 40 -8.84 11.91 -14.43
N VAL A 41 -7.72 12.60 -14.17
CA VAL A 41 -7.00 13.41 -15.17
C VAL A 41 -6.44 12.53 -16.28
N TYR A 42 -5.80 11.42 -15.92
CA TYR A 42 -5.17 10.53 -16.90
C TYR A 42 -6.21 9.81 -17.76
N LEU A 43 -7.34 9.43 -17.18
CA LEU A 43 -8.43 8.79 -17.93
C LEU A 43 -9.03 9.75 -18.96
N GLN A 44 -9.21 11.01 -18.60
CA GLN A 44 -9.73 12.04 -19.52
C GLN A 44 -8.75 12.30 -20.66
N ALA A 45 -7.45 12.14 -20.41
CA ALA A 45 -6.41 12.30 -21.44
C ALA A 45 -6.23 11.05 -22.30
N GLY A 46 -6.95 9.96 -22.03
CA GLY A 46 -6.83 8.71 -22.78
C GLY A 46 -5.57 7.91 -22.46
N GLN A 47 -4.99 8.13 -21.29
CA GLN A 47 -3.81 7.41 -20.83
C GLN A 47 -4.18 6.06 -20.23
N TYR A 48 -3.25 5.11 -20.27
CA TYR A 48 -3.43 3.76 -19.70
C TYR A 48 -2.52 3.50 -18.51
N ASP A 49 -1.72 4.47 -18.12
CA ASP A 49 -0.83 4.37 -16.97
C ASP A 49 -0.62 5.74 -16.33
N MET A 50 -0.12 5.73 -15.10
CA MET A 50 0.28 6.93 -14.39
C MET A 50 1.39 6.59 -13.40
N THR A 51 2.20 7.58 -13.07
CA THR A 51 3.22 7.44 -12.03
C THR A 51 2.93 8.46 -10.93
N ILE A 52 2.91 8.00 -9.69
CA ILE A 52 2.63 8.84 -8.54
C ILE A 52 3.66 8.59 -7.44
N GLU A 53 4.00 9.64 -6.70
CA GLU A 53 4.91 9.52 -5.56
C GLU A 53 4.22 8.85 -4.38
N ILE A 54 4.92 7.92 -3.73
CA ILE A 54 4.43 7.22 -2.55
C ILE A 54 4.73 8.09 -1.33
N LYS A 55 3.68 8.54 -0.65
CA LYS A 55 3.76 9.43 0.51
C LYS A 55 2.97 8.86 1.67
N VAL A 56 3.33 9.27 2.89
CA VAL A 56 2.51 8.99 4.07
C VAL A 56 1.69 10.23 4.40
N PRO A 57 0.49 10.07 4.98
CA PRO A 57 -0.31 11.23 5.36
C PRO A 57 0.35 11.99 6.51
N ASP A 58 0.21 13.32 6.49
CA ASP A 58 0.79 14.19 7.52
C ASP A 58 0.19 13.92 8.91
N THR A 59 -1.02 13.38 8.95
CA THR A 59 -1.70 13.01 10.19
C THR A 59 -1.12 11.75 10.85
N HIS A 60 -0.31 10.99 10.12
CA HIS A 60 0.28 9.74 10.61
C HIS A 60 1.76 9.67 10.23
N PRO A 61 2.59 10.62 10.72
CA PRO A 61 4.01 10.66 10.35
C PRO A 61 4.80 9.44 10.82
N GLU A 62 4.29 8.70 11.81
CA GLU A 62 4.89 7.49 12.32
C GLU A 62 5.02 6.39 11.26
N LEU A 63 4.22 6.45 10.20
CA LEU A 63 4.30 5.47 9.12
C LEU A 63 5.63 5.52 8.37
N ASN A 64 6.33 6.66 8.43
CA ASN A 64 7.68 6.78 7.87
C ASN A 64 8.70 5.91 8.62
N TYR A 65 8.41 5.59 9.88
CA TYR A 65 9.29 4.80 10.74
C TYR A 65 8.85 3.34 10.83
N LYS A 66 7.56 3.09 10.72
CA LYS A 66 7.00 1.72 10.82
C LYS A 66 7.23 0.90 9.56
N PHE A 67 7.27 1.56 8.42
CA PHE A 67 7.45 0.90 7.13
C PHE A 67 8.62 1.52 6.37
N THR A 68 9.48 0.68 5.80
CA THR A 68 10.52 1.14 4.89
C THR A 68 9.88 1.58 3.57
N VAL A 69 10.67 2.20 2.71
CA VAL A 69 10.21 2.61 1.37
C VAL A 69 9.71 1.40 0.58
N ASP A 70 10.45 0.30 0.63
CA ASP A 70 10.10 -0.94 -0.07
C ASP A 70 8.82 -1.55 0.48
N GLU A 71 8.66 -1.56 1.80
CA GLU A 71 7.44 -2.07 2.44
C GLU A 71 6.22 -1.24 2.07
N ARG A 72 6.34 0.08 2.03
CA ARG A 72 5.26 0.97 1.59
C ARG A 72 4.86 0.71 0.15
N TYR A 73 5.84 0.52 -0.73
CA TYR A 73 5.57 0.14 -2.11
C TYR A 73 4.80 -1.18 -2.18
N ASP A 74 5.27 -2.20 -1.47
CA ASP A 74 4.64 -3.52 -1.49
C ASP A 74 3.20 -3.49 -1.00
N ILE A 75 2.94 -2.78 0.09
CA ILE A 75 1.60 -2.65 0.66
C ILE A 75 0.65 -2.02 -0.35
N LEU A 76 1.08 -0.91 -0.97
CA LEU A 76 0.27 -0.20 -1.95
C LEU A 76 0.07 -1.02 -3.22
N ALA A 77 1.14 -1.64 -3.73
CA ALA A 77 1.08 -2.44 -4.95
C ALA A 77 0.12 -3.63 -4.80
N ARG A 78 0.19 -4.36 -3.69
CA ARG A 78 -0.71 -5.48 -3.43
C ARG A 78 -2.17 -5.03 -3.39
N ALA A 79 -2.45 -3.91 -2.73
CA ALA A 79 -3.80 -3.38 -2.64
C ALA A 79 -4.35 -2.98 -4.02
N LEU A 80 -3.51 -2.41 -4.88
CA LEU A 80 -3.89 -2.03 -6.24
C LEU A 80 -4.05 -3.24 -7.15
N GLU A 81 -3.17 -4.23 -7.00
CA GLU A 81 -3.24 -5.47 -7.78
C GLU A 81 -4.52 -6.26 -7.48
N GLU A 82 -4.99 -6.23 -6.23
CA GLU A 82 -6.27 -6.81 -5.86
C GLU A 82 -7.45 -6.17 -6.62
N LYS A 83 -7.28 -4.92 -7.06
CA LYS A 83 -8.28 -4.19 -7.85
C LYS A 83 -8.09 -4.35 -9.35
N GLY A 84 -7.09 -5.12 -9.78
CA GLY A 84 -6.82 -5.40 -11.18
C GLY A 84 -5.80 -4.50 -11.85
N TYR A 85 -5.16 -3.60 -11.11
CA TYR A 85 -4.10 -2.75 -11.64
C TYR A 85 -2.77 -3.50 -11.69
N GLN A 86 -1.89 -3.08 -12.59
CA GLN A 86 -0.51 -3.55 -12.65
C GLN A 86 0.40 -2.47 -12.08
N CYS A 87 1.39 -2.85 -11.30
CA CYS A 87 2.26 -1.91 -10.61
C CYS A 87 3.73 -2.19 -10.86
N GLU A 88 4.52 -1.12 -11.01
CA GLU A 88 5.98 -1.19 -11.13
C GLU A 88 6.63 -0.15 -10.22
N PRO A 89 7.77 -0.47 -9.57
CA PRO A 89 8.49 0.52 -8.78
C PRO A 89 9.25 1.49 -9.69
N LYS A 90 9.31 2.74 -9.28
CA LYS A 90 10.08 3.80 -9.94
C LYS A 90 10.90 4.55 -8.88
N CYS A 91 12.06 5.05 -9.26
CA CYS A 91 12.93 5.83 -8.36
C CYS A 91 13.19 5.11 -7.03
N ASN A 92 13.65 3.86 -7.09
CA ASN A 92 13.97 3.05 -5.91
C ASN A 92 12.76 2.87 -4.99
N ALA A 93 11.60 2.58 -5.58
CA ALA A 93 10.33 2.36 -4.87
C ALA A 93 9.77 3.62 -4.18
N LYS A 94 10.29 4.80 -4.49
CA LYS A 94 9.74 6.07 -3.99
C LYS A 94 8.53 6.51 -4.80
N LYS A 95 8.38 6.00 -6.02
CA LYS A 95 7.23 6.23 -6.89
C LYS A 95 6.70 4.90 -7.38
N ILE A 96 5.43 4.89 -7.76
CA ILE A 96 4.79 3.71 -8.29
C ILE A 96 4.17 4.05 -9.65
N LYS A 97 4.43 3.20 -10.64
CA LYS A 97 3.74 3.26 -11.93
C LYS A 97 2.55 2.31 -11.86
N ILE A 98 1.37 2.83 -12.15
CA ILE A 98 0.11 2.08 -12.08
C ILE A 98 -0.45 2.01 -13.50
N SER A 99 -0.77 0.81 -13.95
CA SER A 99 -1.33 0.58 -15.29
C SER A 99 -2.67 -0.13 -15.19
N TRP A 100 -3.58 0.18 -16.11
CA TRP A 100 -4.91 -0.41 -16.17
C TRP A 100 -5.28 -0.94 -17.54
N GLU A 101 -4.30 -1.11 -18.35
CA GLU A 101 -4.47 -1.69 -19.68
C GLU A 101 -4.68 -3.21 -19.64
#